data_2b2081eb60464a787c38405f24fea9a4
#
_entry.id   2b2081eb60464a787c38405f24fea9a4
#
_cell.length_a   1.000
_cell.length_b   1.000
_cell.length_c   1.000
_cell.angle_alpha   90.00
_cell.angle_beta   90.00
_cell.angle_gamma   90.00
#
_symmetry.space_group_name_H-M   'P 1'
#
loop_
_entity.id
_entity.type
_entity.pdbx_description
1 polymer ?
#
loop_
_entity_poly.entity_id
_entity_poly.type
_entity_poly.pdbx_seq_one_letter_code
_entity_poly.pdbx_strand_id
1 'polypeptide(L)'
;MKEKLLEIKNLKFKYNDDLVLDDINFDVYRGDYIALIGSNGAGKSTLVKLILKQLKPLEGTVSFYTENGIENIGYVPQLSVPSSLEFPITVSELLSLALYPRNKGFRKLKNYHEEKITNALSLVGMNDYRDRLYTELSGGQRQRILIAKTLVATPEFLILDEPMTGVDKESKEALFHLLSHINQEHHITILMITHNLEEIEDNVNKVYEIKDKKIREVK
;
A
#
# COMPACT_ATOMS: atom_id res chain seq x y z
N MET A 1 -10.51 22.72 -6.38
CA MET A 1 -10.93 21.33 -6.74
C MET A 1 -9.83 20.39 -6.29
N LYS A 2 -10.17 19.24 -5.67
CA LYS A 2 -9.16 18.22 -5.35
C LYS A 2 -8.56 17.68 -6.65
N GLU A 3 -7.25 17.53 -6.72
CA GLU A 3 -6.53 17.00 -7.88
C GLU A 3 -6.71 15.48 -7.94
N LYS A 4 -7.13 14.95 -9.11
CA LYS A 4 -7.30 13.52 -9.32
C LYS A 4 -5.94 12.84 -9.43
N LEU A 5 -5.78 11.69 -8.78
CA LEU A 5 -4.55 10.91 -8.77
C LEU A 5 -4.70 9.59 -9.54
N LEU A 6 -5.87 8.95 -9.41
CA LEU A 6 -6.23 7.70 -10.12
C LEU A 6 -7.67 7.81 -10.61
N GLU A 7 -7.91 7.35 -11.82
CA GLU A 7 -9.25 7.20 -12.40
C GLU A 7 -9.42 5.82 -13.00
N ILE A 8 -10.49 5.14 -12.61
CA ILE A 8 -10.92 3.86 -13.18
C ILE A 8 -12.29 4.07 -13.81
N LYS A 9 -12.43 3.73 -15.10
CA LYS A 9 -13.68 3.88 -15.85
C LYS A 9 -14.11 2.59 -16.51
N ASN A 10 -15.38 2.20 -16.26
CA ASN A 10 -16.08 1.08 -16.86
C ASN A 10 -15.24 -0.21 -16.87
N LEU A 11 -14.46 -0.43 -15.79
CA LEU A 11 -13.50 -1.51 -15.73
C LEU A 11 -14.21 -2.83 -15.49
N LYS A 12 -13.91 -3.80 -16.38
CA LYS A 12 -14.43 -5.15 -16.33
C LYS A 12 -13.28 -6.16 -16.36
N PHE A 13 -13.39 -7.18 -15.53
CA PHE A 13 -12.38 -8.23 -15.47
C PHE A 13 -12.97 -9.60 -15.15
N LYS A 14 -12.42 -10.64 -15.81
CA LYS A 14 -12.73 -12.05 -15.54
C LYS A 14 -11.46 -12.89 -15.47
N TYR A 15 -11.50 -13.95 -14.66
CA TYR A 15 -10.54 -15.06 -14.74
C TYR A 15 -11.20 -16.18 -15.53
N ASN A 16 -10.62 -16.57 -16.65
CA ASN A 16 -11.25 -17.50 -17.60
C ASN A 16 -12.68 -17.05 -17.94
N ASP A 17 -13.69 -17.78 -17.49
CA ASP A 17 -15.11 -17.45 -17.71
C ASP A 17 -15.79 -16.84 -16.47
N ASP A 18 -15.09 -16.77 -15.33
CA ASP A 18 -15.64 -16.22 -14.09
C ASP A 18 -15.46 -14.70 -14.05
N LEU A 19 -16.56 -13.98 -14.20
CA LEU A 19 -16.60 -12.53 -14.04
C LEU A 19 -16.37 -12.15 -12.58
N VAL A 20 -15.34 -11.30 -12.32
CA VAL A 20 -14.95 -10.88 -10.96
C VAL A 20 -15.30 -9.42 -10.71
N LEU A 21 -15.09 -8.56 -11.70
CA LEU A 21 -15.42 -7.13 -11.62
C LEU A 21 -16.24 -6.74 -12.86
N ASP A 22 -17.30 -5.95 -12.65
CA ASP A 22 -18.23 -5.53 -13.69
C ASP A 22 -18.59 -4.06 -13.54
N ASP A 23 -18.23 -3.25 -14.54
CA ASP A 23 -18.48 -1.81 -14.59
C ASP A 23 -17.98 -1.04 -13.34
N ILE A 24 -16.73 -1.28 -12.97
CA ILE A 24 -16.08 -0.57 -11.86
C ILE A 24 -15.75 0.86 -12.30
N ASN A 25 -16.28 1.83 -11.55
CA ASN A 25 -15.97 3.25 -11.69
C ASN A 25 -15.48 3.75 -10.33
N PHE A 26 -14.22 4.25 -10.26
CA PHE A 26 -13.57 4.57 -9.00
C PHE A 26 -12.51 5.66 -9.20
N ASP A 27 -12.64 6.73 -8.44
CA ASP A 27 -11.73 7.87 -8.48
C ASP A 27 -11.00 8.05 -7.14
N VAL A 28 -9.70 8.31 -7.19
CA VAL A 28 -8.87 8.67 -6.04
C VAL A 28 -8.30 10.07 -6.26
N TYR A 29 -8.41 10.91 -5.26
CA TYR A 29 -7.89 12.28 -5.27
C TYR A 29 -6.71 12.42 -4.30
N ARG A 30 -5.81 13.37 -4.56
CA ARG A 30 -4.66 13.65 -3.68
C ARG A 30 -5.11 13.94 -2.26
N GLY A 31 -4.43 13.33 -1.28
CA GLY A 31 -4.74 13.44 0.14
C GLY A 31 -5.95 12.63 0.60
N ASP A 32 -6.58 11.84 -0.28
CA ASP A 32 -7.64 10.93 0.17
C ASP A 32 -7.03 9.81 1.04
N TYR A 33 -7.73 9.46 2.12
CA TYR A 33 -7.51 8.23 2.88
C TYR A 33 -8.76 7.36 2.72
N ILE A 34 -8.65 6.33 1.89
CA ILE A 34 -9.75 5.49 1.42
C ILE A 34 -9.64 4.11 2.03
N ALA A 35 -10.76 3.57 2.54
CA ALA A 35 -10.89 2.16 2.81
C ALA A 35 -11.67 1.47 1.70
N LEU A 36 -11.12 0.37 1.17
CA LEU A 36 -11.79 -0.53 0.25
C LEU A 36 -12.17 -1.81 0.98
N ILE A 37 -13.45 -2.03 1.16
CA ILE A 37 -14.01 -3.16 1.90
C ILE A 37 -14.72 -4.15 0.98
N GLY A 38 -15.03 -5.32 1.52
CA GLY A 38 -15.79 -6.37 0.86
C GLY A 38 -15.43 -7.75 1.40
N SER A 39 -16.27 -8.73 1.18
CA SER A 39 -16.02 -10.11 1.61
C SER A 39 -14.79 -10.72 0.93
N ASN A 40 -14.29 -11.81 1.49
CA ASN A 40 -13.22 -12.58 0.84
C ASN A 40 -13.72 -13.09 -0.51
N GLY A 41 -12.89 -12.93 -1.56
CA GLY A 41 -13.27 -13.28 -2.92
C GLY A 41 -14.09 -12.20 -3.67
N ALA A 42 -14.45 -11.08 -3.05
CA ALA A 42 -15.23 -10.01 -3.71
C ALA A 42 -14.52 -9.33 -4.89
N GLY A 43 -13.20 -9.53 -5.06
CA GLY A 43 -12.42 -8.91 -6.14
C GLY A 43 -11.50 -7.77 -5.70
N LYS A 44 -11.35 -7.50 -4.38
CA LYS A 44 -10.49 -6.44 -3.85
C LYS A 44 -9.02 -6.56 -4.35
N SER A 45 -8.39 -7.70 -4.11
CA SER A 45 -7.00 -7.93 -4.56
C SER A 45 -6.88 -8.00 -6.10
N THR A 46 -7.95 -8.37 -6.80
CA THR A 46 -8.02 -8.31 -8.27
C THR A 46 -8.01 -6.86 -8.75
N LEU A 47 -8.79 -5.98 -8.11
CA LEU A 47 -8.79 -4.55 -8.42
C LEU A 47 -7.40 -3.93 -8.17
N VAL A 48 -6.74 -4.28 -7.06
CA VAL A 48 -5.35 -3.83 -6.78
C VAL A 48 -4.39 -4.29 -7.88
N LYS A 49 -4.45 -5.56 -8.29
CA LYS A 49 -3.59 -6.07 -9.39
C LYS A 49 -3.83 -5.36 -10.72
N LEU A 50 -5.06 -4.93 -11.00
CA LEU A 50 -5.40 -4.13 -12.17
C LEU A 50 -4.85 -2.70 -12.04
N ILE A 51 -4.99 -2.07 -10.86
CA ILE A 51 -4.37 -0.78 -10.55
C ILE A 51 -2.84 -0.87 -10.73
N LEU A 52 -2.20 -1.89 -10.21
CA LEU A 52 -0.75 -2.11 -10.33
C LEU A 52 -0.31 -2.60 -11.73
N LYS A 53 -1.23 -2.66 -12.70
CA LYS A 53 -0.97 -3.16 -14.07
C LYS A 53 -0.37 -4.57 -14.13
N GLN A 54 -0.54 -5.36 -13.08
CA GLN A 54 -0.18 -6.79 -13.05
C GLN A 54 -1.18 -7.66 -13.80
N LEU A 55 -2.41 -7.16 -13.97
CA LEU A 55 -3.45 -7.75 -14.82
C LEU A 55 -3.90 -6.71 -15.85
N LYS A 56 -4.43 -7.18 -16.97
CA LYS A 56 -5.04 -6.33 -18.00
C LYS A 56 -6.57 -6.42 -17.87
N PRO A 57 -7.30 -5.30 -17.86
CA PRO A 57 -8.75 -5.33 -17.87
C PRO A 57 -9.28 -5.95 -19.18
N LEU A 58 -10.46 -6.55 -19.12
CA LEU A 58 -11.21 -7.00 -20.31
C LEU A 58 -11.78 -5.79 -21.05
N GLU A 59 -12.34 -4.84 -20.29
CA GLU A 59 -12.90 -3.59 -20.78
C GLU A 59 -12.57 -2.47 -19.78
N GLY A 60 -12.67 -1.22 -20.23
CA GLY A 60 -12.41 -0.05 -19.39
C GLY A 60 -10.94 0.35 -19.29
N THR A 61 -10.67 1.34 -18.44
CA THR A 61 -9.34 1.94 -18.33
C THR A 61 -8.94 2.19 -16.88
N VAL A 62 -7.62 2.18 -16.63
CA VAL A 62 -6.98 2.62 -15.38
C VAL A 62 -5.97 3.70 -15.75
N SER A 63 -6.24 4.95 -15.35
CA SER A 63 -5.45 6.12 -15.66
C SER A 63 -4.84 6.74 -14.41
N PHE A 64 -3.54 7.10 -14.47
CA PHE A 64 -2.82 7.75 -13.38
C PHE A 64 -2.48 9.18 -13.75
N TYR A 65 -2.59 10.08 -12.77
CA TYR A 65 -2.28 11.50 -12.86
C TYR A 65 -1.14 11.90 -11.90
N THR A 66 -0.25 10.94 -11.60
CA THR A 66 1.00 11.15 -10.86
C THR A 66 2.10 11.60 -11.79
N GLU A 67 3.14 12.29 -11.27
CA GLU A 67 4.25 12.79 -12.10
C GLU A 67 4.96 11.69 -12.88
N ASN A 68 5.11 10.48 -12.30
CA ASN A 68 5.80 9.34 -12.91
C ASN A 68 4.87 8.13 -13.15
N GLY A 69 3.56 8.36 -13.22
CA GLY A 69 2.59 7.30 -13.43
C GLY A 69 2.64 6.26 -12.31
N ILE A 70 2.66 4.98 -12.67
CA ILE A 70 2.64 3.86 -11.69
C ILE A 70 3.90 3.81 -10.81
N GLU A 71 5.03 4.41 -11.21
CA GLU A 71 6.28 4.37 -10.44
C GLU A 71 6.19 5.13 -9.11
N ASN A 72 5.24 6.06 -8.98
CA ASN A 72 4.96 6.81 -7.76
C ASN A 72 3.95 6.13 -6.84
N ILE A 73 3.62 4.87 -7.11
CA ILE A 73 2.71 4.07 -6.27
C ILE A 73 3.51 3.12 -5.40
N GLY A 74 3.32 3.25 -4.10
CA GLY A 74 3.80 2.29 -3.12
C GLY A 74 2.77 1.18 -2.88
N TYR A 75 3.20 -0.08 -2.86
CA TYR A 75 2.33 -1.20 -2.53
C TYR A 75 2.92 -2.03 -1.40
N VAL A 76 2.12 -2.20 -0.35
CA VAL A 76 2.40 -3.09 0.78
C VAL A 76 1.46 -4.28 0.68
N PRO A 77 1.94 -5.46 0.29
CA PRO A 77 1.12 -6.65 0.19
C PRO A 77 0.73 -7.16 1.57
N GLN A 78 -0.35 -7.94 1.62
CA GLN A 78 -0.70 -8.70 2.81
C GLN A 78 0.49 -9.54 3.27
N LEU A 79 0.80 -9.47 4.56
CA LEU A 79 1.82 -10.33 5.18
C LEU A 79 1.35 -11.80 5.11
N SER A 80 1.61 -12.45 3.99
CA SER A 80 1.72 -13.89 4.01
C SER A 80 3.09 -14.19 4.62
N VAL A 81 3.13 -14.77 5.82
CA VAL A 81 4.38 -15.26 6.41
C VAL A 81 4.87 -16.37 5.50
N PRO A 82 5.83 -16.14 4.59
CA PRO A 82 6.49 -17.26 3.96
C PRO A 82 7.33 -17.87 5.07
N SER A 83 7.10 -19.14 5.36
CA SER A 83 7.98 -19.98 6.16
C SER A 83 9.42 -20.09 5.61
N SER A 84 9.77 -19.31 4.61
CA SER A 84 11.00 -19.38 3.83
C SER A 84 11.84 -18.10 3.76
N LEU A 85 11.53 -17.04 4.50
CA LEU A 85 12.50 -15.95 4.70
C LEU A 85 13.51 -16.32 5.80
N GLU A 86 14.21 -17.43 5.59
CA GLU A 86 15.38 -17.83 6.39
C GLU A 86 16.64 -17.02 6.02
N PHE A 87 16.51 -16.06 5.09
CA PHE A 87 17.66 -15.25 4.71
C PHE A 87 17.88 -14.16 5.78
N PRO A 88 19.04 -14.17 6.46
CA PRO A 88 19.34 -13.19 7.51
C PRO A 88 19.61 -11.83 6.88
N ILE A 89 18.56 -11.04 6.67
CA ILE A 89 18.63 -9.66 6.15
C ILE A 89 18.31 -8.69 7.29
N THR A 90 19.12 -7.65 7.46
CA THR A 90 18.84 -6.56 8.38
C THR A 90 17.75 -5.64 7.85
N VAL A 91 17.13 -4.87 8.74
CA VAL A 91 16.13 -3.88 8.36
C VAL A 91 16.69 -2.87 7.36
N SER A 92 17.89 -2.33 7.61
CA SER A 92 18.54 -1.36 6.71
C SER A 92 18.83 -1.94 5.32
N GLU A 93 19.29 -3.18 5.25
CA GLU A 93 19.50 -3.89 3.98
C GLU A 93 18.19 -4.10 3.23
N LEU A 94 17.12 -4.50 3.94
CA LEU A 94 15.78 -4.68 3.35
C LEU A 94 15.24 -3.37 2.76
N LEU A 95 15.42 -2.24 3.45
CA LEU A 95 15.00 -0.93 2.94
C LEU A 95 15.86 -0.50 1.75
N SER A 96 17.17 -0.78 1.79
CA SER A 96 18.08 -0.43 0.72
C SER A 96 17.71 -1.08 -0.61
N LEU A 97 17.11 -2.28 -0.60
CA LEU A 97 16.62 -2.96 -1.80
C LEU A 97 15.57 -2.14 -2.57
N ALA A 98 14.78 -1.30 -1.87
CA ALA A 98 13.79 -0.45 -2.51
C ALA A 98 14.40 0.76 -3.24
N LEU A 99 15.65 1.10 -2.95
CA LEU A 99 16.37 2.24 -3.53
C LEU A 99 17.26 1.88 -4.71
N TYR A 100 17.42 0.60 -5.03
CA TYR A 100 18.23 0.20 -6.18
C TYR A 100 17.52 0.59 -7.48
N PRO A 101 17.95 1.69 -8.15
CA PRO A 101 17.41 2.00 -9.46
C PRO A 101 17.93 0.96 -10.44
N ARG A 102 17.08 0.49 -11.31
CA ARG A 102 17.39 -0.50 -12.35
C ARG A 102 18.56 -0.10 -13.29
N ASN A 103 19.11 1.12 -13.22
CA ASN A 103 20.03 1.63 -14.25
C ASN A 103 21.03 2.72 -13.83
N LYS A 104 21.54 2.88 -12.60
CA LYS A 104 22.58 3.91 -12.32
C LYS A 104 23.69 3.46 -11.35
N GLY A 105 24.95 3.78 -11.73
CA GLY A 105 26.20 3.35 -11.10
C GLY A 105 26.37 3.63 -9.60
N PHE A 106 27.16 2.81 -8.97
CA PHE A 106 27.23 2.47 -7.55
C PHE A 106 27.75 3.54 -6.57
N ARG A 107 28.37 4.62 -6.97
CA ARG A 107 29.24 5.37 -6.05
C ARG A 107 28.69 6.68 -5.44
N LYS A 108 27.67 7.31 -6.03
CA LYS A 108 27.03 8.55 -5.48
C LYS A 108 25.82 8.30 -4.60
N LEU A 109 25.41 7.06 -4.44
CA LEU A 109 24.14 6.65 -3.87
C LEU A 109 24.18 6.44 -2.34
N LYS A 110 25.36 6.20 -1.74
CA LYS A 110 25.42 5.73 -0.34
C LYS A 110 24.86 6.73 0.66
N ASN A 111 25.27 7.99 0.63
CA ASN A 111 24.79 9.00 1.59
C ASN A 111 23.29 9.33 1.39
N TYR A 112 22.86 9.39 0.13
CA TYR A 112 21.47 9.63 -0.23
C TYR A 112 20.55 8.46 0.22
N HIS A 113 21.03 7.22 0.07
CA HIS A 113 20.30 6.05 0.55
C HIS A 113 20.20 6.03 2.07
N GLU A 114 21.27 6.35 2.78
CA GLU A 114 21.32 6.41 4.24
C GLU A 114 20.30 7.41 4.79
N GLU A 115 20.24 8.61 4.23
CA GLU A 115 19.28 9.64 4.63
C GLU A 115 17.83 9.18 4.41
N LYS A 116 17.51 8.63 3.23
CA LYS A 116 16.17 8.13 2.94
C LYS A 116 15.74 6.98 3.86
N ILE A 117 16.64 6.04 4.15
CA ILE A 117 16.39 4.93 5.07
C ILE A 117 16.12 5.48 6.46
N THR A 118 16.96 6.40 6.96
CA THR A 118 16.80 7.01 8.27
C THR A 118 15.46 7.73 8.37
N ASN A 119 15.10 8.55 7.38
CA ASN A 119 13.83 9.27 7.36
C ASN A 119 12.63 8.32 7.35
N ALA A 120 12.66 7.25 6.55
CA ALA A 120 11.61 6.26 6.50
C ALA A 120 11.46 5.50 7.83
N LEU A 121 12.57 5.12 8.47
CA LEU A 121 12.55 4.45 9.78
C LEU A 121 12.05 5.39 10.89
N SER A 122 12.46 6.66 10.86
CA SER A 122 11.96 7.69 11.79
C SER A 122 10.46 7.84 11.68
N LEU A 123 9.94 7.92 10.46
CA LEU A 123 8.51 8.10 10.19
C LEU A 123 7.66 6.96 10.75
N VAL A 124 8.17 5.72 10.71
CA VAL A 124 7.45 4.57 11.27
C VAL A 124 7.84 4.23 12.72
N GLY A 125 8.70 5.04 13.36
CA GLY A 125 9.16 4.83 14.75
C GLY A 125 10.02 3.59 14.94
N MET A 126 10.88 3.25 13.95
CA MET A 126 11.65 2.01 13.94
C MET A 126 13.17 2.21 13.83
N ASN A 127 13.70 3.37 14.21
CA ASN A 127 15.14 3.69 14.12
C ASN A 127 16.02 2.70 14.89
N ASP A 128 15.59 2.31 16.09
CA ASP A 128 16.35 1.41 16.97
C ASP A 128 16.44 -0.03 16.45
N TYR A 129 15.67 -0.33 15.41
CA TYR A 129 15.62 -1.66 14.79
C TYR A 129 16.43 -1.75 13.49
N ARG A 130 17.13 -0.67 13.12
CA ARG A 130 17.85 -0.54 11.86
C ARG A 130 18.76 -1.72 11.52
N ASP A 131 19.54 -2.18 12.51
CA ASP A 131 20.55 -3.22 12.35
C ASP A 131 20.07 -4.59 12.82
N ARG A 132 18.81 -4.71 13.27
CA ARG A 132 18.20 -5.98 13.63
C ARG A 132 17.84 -6.80 12.41
N LEU A 133 17.83 -8.12 12.56
CA LEU A 133 17.32 -9.00 11.52
C LEU A 133 15.80 -8.85 11.39
N TYR A 134 15.31 -8.80 10.17
CA TYR A 134 13.86 -8.69 9.89
C TYR A 134 13.08 -9.87 10.50
N THR A 135 13.71 -11.05 10.59
CA THR A 135 13.13 -12.27 11.18
C THR A 135 12.92 -12.20 12.69
N GLU A 136 13.64 -11.31 13.40
CA GLU A 136 13.54 -11.12 14.85
C GLU A 136 12.39 -10.17 15.25
N LEU A 137 11.76 -9.52 14.28
CA LEU A 137 10.70 -8.55 14.52
C LEU A 137 9.35 -9.21 14.79
N SER A 138 8.54 -8.59 15.67
CA SER A 138 7.13 -8.96 15.84
C SER A 138 6.31 -8.70 14.57
N GLY A 139 5.09 -9.24 14.47
CA GLY A 139 4.19 -9.02 13.34
C GLY A 139 3.93 -7.54 13.07
N GLY A 140 3.59 -6.76 14.08
CA GLY A 140 3.38 -5.31 13.96
C GLY A 140 4.64 -4.54 13.55
N GLN A 141 5.81 -4.92 14.11
CA GLN A 141 7.09 -4.34 13.71
C GLN A 141 7.42 -4.65 12.25
N ARG A 142 7.22 -5.90 11.81
CA ARG A 142 7.41 -6.27 10.40
C ARG A 142 6.52 -5.46 9.47
N GLN A 143 5.26 -5.26 9.86
CA GLN A 143 4.32 -4.44 9.09
C GLN A 143 4.81 -3.00 8.94
N ARG A 144 5.26 -2.37 10.03
CA ARG A 144 5.86 -1.02 9.98
C ARG A 144 7.10 -0.97 9.09
N ILE A 145 7.97 -1.98 9.13
CA ILE A 145 9.15 -2.05 8.25
C ILE A 145 8.76 -2.19 6.77
N LEU A 146 7.72 -2.94 6.43
CA LEU A 146 7.23 -3.02 5.04
C LEU A 146 6.66 -1.68 4.56
N ILE A 147 5.98 -0.94 5.43
CA ILE A 147 5.54 0.42 5.13
C ILE A 147 6.76 1.33 4.94
N ALA A 148 7.74 1.31 5.85
CA ALA A 148 8.97 2.08 5.72
C ALA A 148 9.70 1.78 4.40
N LYS A 149 9.85 0.49 4.04
CA LYS A 149 10.44 0.07 2.77
C LYS A 149 9.75 0.70 1.56
N THR A 150 8.44 0.84 1.63
CA THR A 150 7.66 1.46 0.56
C THR A 150 7.84 2.98 0.56
N LEU A 151 7.88 3.61 1.74
CA LEU A 151 8.04 5.05 1.92
C LEU A 151 9.44 5.58 1.52
N VAL A 152 10.47 4.73 1.57
CA VAL A 152 11.83 5.07 1.08
C VAL A 152 11.80 5.59 -0.37
N ALA A 153 10.89 5.08 -1.21
CA ALA A 153 10.71 5.54 -2.59
C ALA A 153 9.92 6.86 -2.70
N THR A 154 9.45 7.43 -1.59
CA THR A 154 8.62 8.65 -1.54
C THR A 154 7.40 8.61 -2.46
N PRO A 155 6.48 7.63 -2.27
CA PRO A 155 5.33 7.49 -3.14
C PRO A 155 4.31 8.62 -2.91
N GLU A 156 3.57 8.99 -3.95
CA GLU A 156 2.40 9.89 -3.84
C GLU A 156 1.13 9.13 -3.41
N PHE A 157 1.09 7.84 -3.70
CA PHE A 157 -0.04 6.97 -3.43
C PHE A 157 0.44 5.66 -2.80
N LEU A 158 -0.11 5.32 -1.63
CA LEU A 158 0.20 4.12 -0.87
C LEU A 158 -1.01 3.19 -0.87
N ILE A 159 -0.83 1.98 -1.38
CA ILE A 159 -1.84 0.91 -1.35
C ILE A 159 -1.40 -0.12 -0.31
N LEU A 160 -2.27 -0.42 0.65
CA LEU A 160 -2.04 -1.36 1.74
C LEU A 160 -3.06 -2.50 1.64
N ASP A 161 -2.60 -3.72 1.41
CA ASP A 161 -3.48 -4.89 1.29
C ASP A 161 -3.54 -5.63 2.63
N GLU A 162 -4.68 -5.52 3.33
CA GLU A 162 -4.95 -6.09 4.64
C GLU A 162 -3.84 -5.86 5.70
N PRO A 163 -3.43 -4.61 5.93
CA PRO A 163 -2.25 -4.30 6.75
C PRO A 163 -2.40 -4.67 8.23
N MET A 164 -3.62 -4.93 8.70
CA MET A 164 -3.94 -5.25 10.10
C MET A 164 -4.03 -6.75 10.36
N THR A 165 -3.91 -7.60 9.33
CA THR A 165 -4.05 -9.05 9.47
C THR A 165 -2.88 -9.64 10.26
N GLY A 166 -3.19 -10.40 11.31
CA GLY A 166 -2.18 -11.03 12.18
C GLY A 166 -1.45 -10.07 13.12
N VAL A 167 -1.93 -8.84 13.27
CA VAL A 167 -1.40 -7.83 14.18
C VAL A 167 -2.27 -7.78 15.46
N ASP A 168 -1.65 -7.68 16.64
CA ASP A 168 -2.35 -7.53 17.92
C ASP A 168 -3.05 -6.16 18.01
N LYS A 169 -4.00 -6.03 18.97
CA LYS A 169 -4.85 -4.84 19.08
C LYS A 169 -4.06 -3.54 19.28
N GLU A 170 -3.09 -3.54 20.19
CA GLU A 170 -2.29 -2.34 20.49
C GLU A 170 -1.46 -1.91 19.28
N SER A 171 -0.86 -2.89 18.59
CA SER A 171 -0.11 -2.64 17.36
C SER A 171 -1.02 -2.16 16.21
N LYS A 172 -2.29 -2.59 16.14
CA LYS A 172 -3.26 -2.07 15.18
C LYS A 172 -3.56 -0.59 15.40
N GLU A 173 -3.89 -0.20 16.64
CA GLU A 173 -4.15 1.21 17.01
C GLU A 173 -2.94 2.09 16.63
N ALA A 174 -1.75 1.65 17.02
CA ALA A 174 -0.51 2.37 16.67
C ALA A 174 -0.23 2.43 15.17
N LEU A 175 -0.67 1.43 14.39
CA LEU A 175 -0.53 1.44 12.92
C LEU A 175 -1.55 2.40 12.28
N PHE A 176 -2.77 2.50 12.78
CA PHE A 176 -3.75 3.49 12.33
C PHE A 176 -3.26 4.91 12.56
N HIS A 177 -2.76 5.22 13.77
CA HIS A 177 -2.18 6.53 14.06
C HIS A 177 -1.02 6.86 13.12
N LEU A 178 -0.17 5.89 12.82
CA LEU A 178 0.92 6.05 11.86
C LEU A 178 0.38 6.37 10.45
N LEU A 179 -0.61 5.62 9.95
CA LEU A 179 -1.18 5.85 8.62
C LEU A 179 -1.88 7.21 8.54
N SER A 180 -2.60 7.60 9.59
CA SER A 180 -3.22 8.94 9.68
C SER A 180 -2.17 10.04 9.65
N HIS A 181 -1.08 9.90 10.39
CA HIS A 181 0.04 10.85 10.37
C HIS A 181 0.67 10.95 8.96
N ILE A 182 0.93 9.81 8.31
CA ILE A 182 1.46 9.76 6.95
C ILE A 182 0.53 10.49 5.96
N ASN A 183 -0.78 10.30 6.08
CA ASN A 183 -1.75 10.96 5.20
C ASN A 183 -1.83 12.47 5.47
N GLN A 184 -1.97 12.88 6.73
CA GLN A 184 -2.25 14.27 7.11
C GLN A 184 -1.03 15.16 7.01
N GLU A 185 0.13 14.71 7.52
CA GLU A 185 1.34 15.53 7.60
C GLU A 185 2.24 15.39 6.36
N HIS A 186 2.28 14.23 5.75
CA HIS A 186 3.09 13.98 4.55
C HIS A 186 2.29 14.00 3.25
N HIS A 187 0.97 14.23 3.33
CA HIS A 187 0.05 14.35 2.18
C HIS A 187 0.08 13.15 1.24
N ILE A 188 0.47 11.97 1.74
CA ILE A 188 0.46 10.73 0.97
C ILE A 188 -0.99 10.23 0.89
N THR A 189 -1.48 10.02 -0.32
CA THR A 189 -2.79 9.42 -0.56
C THR A 189 -2.76 7.94 -0.15
N ILE A 190 -3.79 7.45 0.54
CA ILE A 190 -3.82 6.08 1.05
C ILE A 190 -5.07 5.35 0.55
N LEU A 191 -4.87 4.13 0.04
CA LEU A 191 -5.91 3.14 -0.21
C LEU A 191 -5.63 1.91 0.66
N MET A 192 -6.41 1.71 1.70
CA MET A 192 -6.32 0.56 2.58
C MET A 192 -7.40 -0.45 2.24
N ILE A 193 -7.00 -1.69 1.95
CA ILE A 193 -7.91 -2.80 1.75
C ILE A 193 -8.10 -3.53 3.07
N THR A 194 -9.33 -3.74 3.48
CA THR A 194 -9.68 -4.54 4.66
C THR A 194 -10.99 -5.29 4.44
N HIS A 195 -11.21 -6.36 5.17
CA HIS A 195 -12.50 -7.06 5.22
C HIS A 195 -13.28 -6.74 6.50
N ASN A 196 -12.70 -5.98 7.44
CA ASN A 196 -13.29 -5.64 8.71
C ASN A 196 -13.62 -4.14 8.79
N LEU A 197 -14.92 -3.83 8.86
CA LEU A 197 -15.42 -2.46 9.03
C LEU A 197 -15.06 -1.85 10.39
N GLU A 198 -14.93 -2.67 11.44
CA GLU A 198 -14.58 -2.22 12.78
C GLU A 198 -13.13 -1.71 12.87
N GLU A 199 -12.31 -2.05 11.88
CA GLU A 199 -10.94 -1.57 11.76
C GLU A 199 -10.84 -0.21 11.05
N ILE A 200 -11.97 0.38 10.64
CA ILE A 200 -11.98 1.68 9.96
C ILE A 200 -12.17 2.78 10.98
N GLU A 201 -11.10 3.51 11.27
CA GLU A 201 -11.14 4.69 12.13
C GLU A 201 -11.81 5.90 11.47
N ASP A 202 -12.16 6.89 12.31
CA ASP A 202 -12.77 8.15 11.87
C ASP A 202 -11.92 8.96 10.88
N ASN A 203 -10.62 8.69 10.82
CA ASN A 203 -9.68 9.35 9.93
C ASN A 203 -9.79 8.94 8.45
N VAL A 204 -10.48 7.83 8.15
CA VAL A 204 -10.77 7.42 6.77
C VAL A 204 -11.87 8.33 6.24
N ASN A 205 -11.57 9.07 5.17
CA ASN A 205 -12.50 10.06 4.65
C ASN A 205 -13.46 9.52 3.57
N LYS A 206 -13.18 8.32 3.04
CA LYS A 206 -14.06 7.62 2.10
C LYS A 206 -14.01 6.12 2.32
N VAL A 207 -15.15 5.48 2.21
CA VAL A 207 -15.25 4.01 2.28
C VAL A 207 -15.95 3.52 1.02
N TYR A 208 -15.30 2.62 0.30
CA TYR A 208 -15.86 1.93 -0.85
C TYR A 208 -16.06 0.45 -0.56
N GLU A 209 -17.18 -0.10 -0.97
CA GLU A 209 -17.47 -1.53 -0.85
C GLU A 209 -17.47 -2.19 -2.25
N ILE A 210 -16.75 -3.31 -2.38
CA ILE A 210 -16.94 -4.23 -3.50
C ILE A 210 -17.93 -5.31 -3.09
N LYS A 211 -19.08 -5.30 -3.75
CA LYS A 211 -20.16 -6.25 -3.56
C LYS A 211 -20.84 -6.54 -4.89
N ASP A 212 -21.21 -7.79 -5.11
CA ASP A 212 -21.89 -8.24 -6.34
C ASP A 212 -21.14 -7.78 -7.61
N LYS A 213 -19.79 -7.87 -7.58
CA LYS A 213 -18.86 -7.50 -8.67
C LYS A 213 -18.83 -5.99 -8.99
N LYS A 214 -19.48 -5.15 -8.22
CA LYS A 214 -19.54 -3.69 -8.38
C LYS A 214 -18.90 -2.98 -7.20
N ILE A 215 -18.49 -1.73 -7.41
CA ILE A 215 -17.99 -0.84 -6.36
C ILE A 215 -19.05 0.21 -6.04
N ARG A 216 -19.20 0.53 -4.75
CA ARG A 216 -20.09 1.59 -4.26
C ARG A 216 -19.40 2.37 -3.15
N GLU A 217 -19.56 3.68 -3.14
CA GLU A 217 -19.19 4.51 -2.01
C GLU A 217 -20.24 4.35 -0.91
N VAL A 218 -19.80 4.09 0.33
CA VAL A 218 -20.67 3.85 1.49
C VAL A 218 -20.45 4.88 2.61
N LYS A 219 -19.35 5.67 2.54
CA LYS A 219 -19.07 6.84 3.39
C LYS A 219 -18.25 7.87 2.62
#